data_38cc970457f5165ad3b7731a53a32b7a
#
_entry.id   38cc970457f5165ad3b7731a53a32b7a
#
_cell.length_a   1.000
_cell.length_b   1.000
_cell.length_c   1.000
_cell.angle_alpha   90.00
_cell.angle_beta   90.00
_cell.angle_gamma   90.00
#
_symmetry.space_group_name_H-M   'P 1'
#
loop_
_entity.id
_entity.type
_entity.pdbx_description
1 polymer ?
#
loop_
_entity_poly.entity_id
_entity_poly.type
_entity_poly.pdbx_seq_one_letter_code
_entity_poly.pdbx_strand_id
1 'polypeptide(L)'
;MLQRVHEHLIEELRTNTRTDTVFVITAIVLNLLTLAINSAVAGGGDGGHTRTIVMFTFVILTIVINFVAEVGLIRGRQTRTKILSGLIKMYRDNGVDSYYDASLLGDYKTRYNLFMLAVLCTGLVAIIIPFIIR
;
A
#
# COMPACT_ATOMS: atom_id res chain seq x y z
N MET A 1 9.00 3.72 -33.67
CA MET A 1 8.07 2.80 -32.97
C MET A 1 8.63 2.31 -31.65
N LEU A 2 9.85 1.81 -31.60
CA LEU A 2 10.48 1.33 -30.35
C LEU A 2 10.61 2.42 -29.29
N GLN A 3 10.97 3.64 -29.68
CA GLN A 3 11.07 4.78 -28.77
C GLN A 3 9.70 5.11 -28.13
N ARG A 4 8.62 5.03 -28.88
CA ARG A 4 7.27 5.27 -28.35
C ARG A 4 6.86 4.21 -27.34
N VAL A 5 7.19 2.97 -27.58
CA VAL A 5 6.94 1.87 -26.63
C VAL A 5 7.73 2.09 -25.35
N HIS A 6 9.00 2.48 -25.46
CA HIS A 6 9.85 2.77 -24.31
C HIS A 6 9.28 3.93 -23.48
N GLU A 7 8.89 5.02 -24.12
CA GLU A 7 8.29 6.17 -23.45
C GLU A 7 6.99 5.79 -22.75
N HIS A 8 6.16 4.98 -23.39
CA HIS A 8 4.91 4.50 -22.81
C HIS A 8 5.16 3.65 -21.56
N LEU A 9 6.13 2.72 -21.61
CA LEU A 9 6.49 1.89 -20.46
C LEU A 9 7.03 2.72 -19.29
N ILE A 10 7.84 3.73 -19.56
CA ILE A 10 8.36 4.65 -18.54
C ILE A 10 7.21 5.47 -17.92
N GLU A 11 6.26 5.94 -18.71
CA GLU A 11 5.10 6.67 -18.19
C GLU A 11 4.19 5.77 -17.35
N GLU A 12 3.95 4.54 -17.78
CA GLU A 12 3.22 3.55 -16.98
C GLU A 12 3.91 3.28 -15.64
N LEU A 13 5.24 3.16 -15.65
CA LEU A 13 6.02 2.95 -14.44
C LEU A 13 5.90 4.14 -13.48
N ARG A 14 5.93 5.35 -14.01
CA ARG A 14 5.75 6.58 -13.22
C ARG A 14 4.37 6.66 -12.60
N THR A 15 3.33 6.35 -13.38
CA THR A 15 1.94 6.32 -12.92
C THR A 15 1.76 5.25 -11.83
N ASN A 16 2.33 4.07 -12.02
CA ASN A 16 2.31 2.99 -11.03
C ASN A 16 2.94 3.45 -9.70
N THR A 17 4.10 4.09 -9.75
CA THR A 17 4.78 4.62 -8.56
C THR A 17 3.92 5.66 -7.84
N ARG A 18 3.30 6.56 -8.57
CA ARG A 18 2.43 7.59 -8.01
C ARG A 18 1.22 6.97 -7.31
N THR A 19 0.57 6.03 -7.97
CA THR A 19 -0.61 5.33 -7.42
C THR A 19 -0.25 4.59 -6.14
N ASP A 20 0.85 3.85 -6.12
CA ASP A 20 1.29 3.09 -4.95
C ASP A 20 1.64 4.01 -3.78
N THR A 21 2.30 5.12 -4.04
CA THR A 21 2.61 6.12 -3.02
C THR A 21 1.34 6.68 -2.39
N VAL A 22 0.31 6.99 -3.20
CA VAL A 22 -0.98 7.45 -2.71
C VAL A 22 -1.65 6.38 -1.83
N PHE A 23 -1.64 5.12 -2.24
CA PHE A 23 -2.19 4.03 -1.43
C PHE A 23 -1.51 3.91 -0.07
N VAL A 24 -0.19 3.92 -0.04
CA VAL A 24 0.58 3.77 1.21
C VAL A 24 0.32 4.94 2.15
N ILE A 25 0.48 6.17 1.67
CA ILE A 25 0.31 7.37 2.50
C ILE A 25 -1.13 7.48 3.00
N THR A 26 -2.11 7.29 2.13
CA THR A 26 -3.53 7.37 2.48
C THR A 26 -3.89 6.32 3.52
N ALA A 27 -3.46 5.07 3.33
CA ALA A 27 -3.74 3.99 4.26
C ALA A 27 -3.14 4.26 5.64
N ILE A 28 -1.89 4.69 5.71
CA ILE A 28 -1.22 4.99 6.98
C ILE A 28 -1.88 6.17 7.69
N VAL A 29 -2.17 7.25 6.97
CA VAL A 29 -2.86 8.43 7.53
C VAL A 29 -4.24 8.06 8.06
N LEU A 30 -5.02 7.31 7.29
CA LEU A 30 -6.35 6.86 7.72
C LEU A 30 -6.27 5.91 8.91
N ASN A 31 -5.29 5.01 8.97
CA ASN A 31 -5.06 4.14 10.11
C ASN A 31 -4.77 4.96 11.38
N LEU A 32 -3.91 5.96 11.29
CA LEU A 32 -3.55 6.80 12.43
C LEU A 32 -4.74 7.68 12.88
N LEU A 33 -5.49 8.26 11.94
CA LEU A 33 -6.70 9.03 12.25
C LEU A 33 -7.76 8.16 12.93
N THR A 34 -7.99 6.96 12.39
CA THR A 34 -8.94 6.00 12.96
C THR A 34 -8.49 5.56 14.35
N LEU A 35 -7.18 5.31 14.53
CA LEU A 35 -6.61 4.98 15.84
C LEU A 35 -6.90 6.10 16.85
N ALA A 36 -6.64 7.35 16.51
CA ALA A 36 -6.85 8.49 17.40
C ALA A 36 -8.31 8.65 17.77
N ILE A 37 -9.21 8.67 16.78
CA ILE A 37 -10.64 8.86 16.98
C ILE A 37 -11.24 7.70 17.76
N ASN A 38 -10.95 6.46 17.35
CA ASN A 38 -11.52 5.28 17.98
C ASN A 38 -10.99 5.04 19.39
N SER A 39 -9.75 5.41 19.66
CA SER A 39 -9.18 5.38 21.00
C SER A 39 -9.87 6.39 21.92
N ALA A 40 -10.16 7.57 21.43
CA ALA A 40 -10.93 8.56 22.16
C ALA A 40 -12.35 8.07 22.46
N VAL A 41 -13.01 7.45 21.49
CA VAL A 41 -14.33 6.84 21.66
C VAL A 41 -14.27 5.72 22.70
N ALA A 42 -13.31 4.83 22.62
CA ALA A 42 -13.18 3.69 23.54
C ALA A 42 -12.87 4.14 24.98
N GLY A 43 -12.03 5.18 25.15
CA GLY A 43 -11.60 5.67 26.47
C GLY A 43 -12.53 6.65 27.15
N GLY A 44 -13.59 7.10 26.53
CA GLY A 44 -14.40 8.25 26.97
C GLY A 44 -15.52 7.97 27.99
N GLY A 45 -15.39 7.12 29.02
CA GLY A 45 -16.40 6.95 30.09
C GLY A 45 -17.71 6.26 29.67
N ASP A 46 -18.81 6.40 30.44
CA ASP A 46 -20.06 5.65 30.26
C ASP A 46 -20.86 6.00 28.99
N GLY A 47 -20.50 5.43 27.85
CA GLY A 47 -21.21 5.66 26.58
C GLY A 47 -22.20 4.57 26.15
N GLY A 48 -22.32 3.50 26.91
CA GLY A 48 -23.31 2.45 26.65
C GLY A 48 -23.16 1.78 25.27
N HIS A 49 -24.28 1.32 24.71
CA HIS A 49 -24.36 0.63 23.44
C HIS A 49 -23.89 1.47 22.25
N THR A 50 -24.18 2.75 22.24
CA THR A 50 -23.83 3.66 21.14
C THR A 50 -22.33 3.70 20.93
N ARG A 51 -21.57 3.81 22.01
CA ARG A 51 -20.12 3.84 21.95
C ARG A 51 -19.56 2.53 21.38
N THR A 52 -20.08 1.39 21.83
CA THR A 52 -19.69 0.08 21.34
C THR A 52 -19.95 -0.04 19.84
N ILE A 53 -21.10 0.40 19.37
CA ILE A 53 -21.45 0.40 17.94
C ILE A 53 -20.47 1.27 17.15
N VAL A 54 -20.18 2.48 17.61
CA VAL A 54 -19.23 3.38 16.95
C VAL A 54 -17.85 2.76 16.88
N MET A 55 -17.38 2.18 17.98
CA MET A 55 -16.07 1.52 18.03
C MET A 55 -15.98 0.38 17.00
N PHE A 56 -16.98 -0.50 16.96
CA PHE A 56 -16.99 -1.60 15.97
C PHE A 56 -17.11 -1.08 14.53
N THR A 57 -17.85 -0.01 14.30
CA THR A 57 -17.95 0.62 12.98
C THR A 57 -16.57 1.08 12.50
N PHE A 58 -15.78 1.73 13.36
CA PHE A 58 -14.42 2.15 13.01
C PHE A 58 -13.48 0.97 12.81
N VAL A 59 -13.64 -0.12 13.57
CA VAL A 59 -12.86 -1.34 13.37
C VAL A 59 -13.15 -1.95 11.99
N ILE A 60 -14.41 -2.05 11.61
CA ILE A 60 -14.81 -2.56 10.29
C ILE A 60 -14.26 -1.67 9.19
N LEU A 61 -14.37 -0.35 9.33
CA LEU A 61 -13.82 0.61 8.37
C LEU A 61 -12.31 0.42 8.20
N THR A 62 -11.59 0.26 9.30
CA THR A 62 -10.14 0.01 9.27
C THR A 62 -9.81 -1.27 8.52
N ILE A 63 -10.55 -2.34 8.75
CA ILE A 63 -10.36 -3.61 8.04
C ILE A 63 -10.56 -3.43 6.54
N VAL A 64 -11.62 -2.72 6.14
CA VAL A 64 -11.91 -2.46 4.72
C VAL A 64 -10.82 -1.63 4.07
N ILE A 65 -10.38 -0.55 4.71
CA ILE A 65 -9.31 0.31 4.20
C ILE A 65 -8.02 -0.47 4.01
N ASN A 66 -7.63 -1.27 5.00
CA ASN A 66 -6.41 -2.06 4.91
C ASN A 66 -6.50 -3.14 3.85
N PHE A 67 -7.64 -3.79 3.72
CA PHE A 67 -7.87 -4.78 2.67
C PHE A 67 -7.72 -4.17 1.28
N VAL A 68 -8.35 -3.01 1.04
CA VAL A 68 -8.24 -2.30 -0.24
C VAL A 68 -6.80 -1.89 -0.52
N ALA A 69 -6.11 -1.35 0.48
CA ALA A 69 -4.71 -0.94 0.33
C ALA A 69 -3.79 -2.12 0.02
N GLU A 70 -3.95 -3.24 0.72
CA GLU A 70 -3.15 -4.44 0.50
C GLU A 70 -3.37 -5.01 -0.91
N VAL A 71 -4.62 -5.12 -1.34
CA VAL A 71 -4.95 -5.59 -2.71
C VAL A 71 -4.37 -4.63 -3.75
N GLY A 72 -4.50 -3.33 -3.54
CA GLY A 72 -3.93 -2.31 -4.43
C GLY A 72 -2.41 -2.42 -4.55
N LEU A 73 -1.71 -2.62 -3.43
CA LEU A 73 -0.26 -2.76 -3.42
C LEU A 73 0.20 -4.08 -4.07
N ILE A 74 -0.51 -5.19 -3.85
CA ILE A 74 -0.21 -6.46 -4.50
C ILE A 74 -0.34 -6.32 -6.02
N ARG A 75 -1.41 -5.70 -6.49
CA ARG A 75 -1.61 -5.46 -7.92
C ARG A 75 -0.57 -4.50 -8.48
N GLY A 76 -0.22 -3.46 -7.74
CA GLY A 76 0.83 -2.52 -8.11
C GLY A 76 2.18 -3.22 -8.27
N ARG A 77 2.52 -4.11 -7.36
CA ARG A 77 3.74 -4.93 -7.45
C ARG A 77 3.76 -5.78 -8.71
N GLN A 78 2.65 -6.46 -9.01
CA GLN A 78 2.52 -7.29 -10.22
C GLN A 78 2.65 -6.45 -11.49
N THR A 79 1.99 -5.31 -11.55
CA THR A 79 2.06 -4.38 -12.69
C THR A 79 3.48 -3.88 -12.89
N ARG A 80 4.17 -3.47 -11.82
CA ARG A 80 5.54 -3.00 -11.89
C ARG A 80 6.48 -4.10 -12.39
N THR A 81 6.32 -5.32 -11.93
CA THR A 81 7.12 -6.47 -12.40
C THR A 81 6.93 -6.69 -13.90
N LYS A 82 5.69 -6.61 -14.39
CA LYS A 82 5.41 -6.76 -15.83
C LYS A 82 6.05 -5.65 -16.66
N ILE A 83 5.95 -4.40 -16.21
CA ILE A 83 6.53 -3.24 -16.90
C ILE A 83 8.05 -3.36 -16.95
N LEU A 84 8.70 -3.66 -15.83
CA LEU A 84 10.15 -3.81 -15.75
C LEU A 84 10.65 -4.97 -16.58
N SER A 85 9.92 -6.10 -16.59
CA SER A 85 10.27 -7.24 -17.43
C SER A 85 10.23 -6.89 -18.92
N GLY A 86 9.23 -6.10 -19.34
CA GLY A 86 9.13 -5.59 -20.71
C GLY A 86 10.28 -4.66 -21.07
N LEU A 87 10.65 -3.76 -20.16
CA LEU A 87 11.79 -2.85 -20.36
C LEU A 87 13.11 -3.62 -20.48
N ILE A 88 13.35 -4.59 -19.60
CA ILE A 88 14.57 -5.40 -19.64
C ILE A 88 14.66 -6.19 -20.94
N LYS A 89 13.54 -6.78 -21.39
CA LYS A 89 13.49 -7.47 -22.68
C LYS A 89 13.85 -6.54 -23.82
N MET A 90 13.30 -5.34 -23.83
CA MET A 90 13.60 -4.33 -24.85
C MET A 90 15.09 -3.95 -24.83
N TYR A 91 15.68 -3.77 -23.64
CA TYR A 91 17.08 -3.44 -23.50
C TYR A 91 17.97 -4.61 -23.98
N ARG A 92 17.57 -5.83 -23.70
CA ARG A 92 18.28 -7.04 -24.18
C ARG A 92 18.27 -7.13 -25.69
N ASP A 93 17.12 -6.89 -26.31
CA ASP A 93 16.96 -6.92 -27.76
C ASP A 93 17.81 -5.84 -28.44
N ASN A 94 18.14 -4.76 -27.74
CA ASN A 94 18.97 -3.66 -28.23
C ASN A 94 20.41 -3.69 -27.72
N GLY A 95 20.81 -4.74 -26.99
CA GLY A 95 22.17 -4.92 -26.51
C GLY A 95 22.62 -4.00 -25.37
N VAL A 96 21.67 -3.38 -24.66
CA VAL A 96 21.96 -2.43 -23.57
C VAL A 96 21.52 -2.96 -22.19
N ASP A 97 21.10 -4.19 -22.09
CA ASP A 97 20.64 -4.82 -20.87
C ASP A 97 21.76 -4.97 -19.82
N SER A 98 23.03 -4.97 -20.24
CA SER A 98 24.17 -5.02 -19.32
C SER A 98 24.27 -3.81 -18.40
N TYR A 99 23.63 -2.71 -18.73
CA TYR A 99 23.54 -1.53 -17.88
C TYR A 99 22.46 -1.66 -16.78
N TYR A 100 21.71 -2.74 -16.80
CA TYR A 100 20.60 -2.98 -15.88
C TYR A 100 20.95 -4.13 -14.94
N ASP A 101 20.99 -3.85 -13.64
CA ASP A 101 21.27 -4.88 -12.65
C ASP A 101 20.03 -5.76 -12.46
N ALA A 102 20.22 -7.08 -12.56
CA ALA A 102 19.12 -8.05 -12.38
C ALA A 102 18.52 -8.03 -10.97
N SER A 103 19.27 -7.58 -9.96
CA SER A 103 18.78 -7.45 -8.59
C SER A 103 17.68 -6.39 -8.42
N LEU A 104 17.52 -5.51 -9.40
CA LEU A 104 16.57 -4.39 -9.34
C LEU A 104 15.13 -4.88 -9.15
N LEU A 105 14.72 -5.96 -9.82
CA LEU A 105 13.41 -6.56 -9.66
C LEU A 105 13.17 -7.05 -8.22
N GLY A 106 14.18 -7.67 -7.62
CA GLY A 106 14.13 -8.12 -6.23
C GLY A 106 14.04 -6.96 -5.26
N ASP A 107 14.77 -5.87 -5.51
CA ASP A 107 14.72 -4.67 -4.69
C ASP A 107 13.34 -4.04 -4.69
N TYR A 108 12.65 -3.98 -5.82
CA TYR A 108 11.28 -3.48 -5.89
C TYR A 108 10.30 -4.38 -5.13
N LYS A 109 10.42 -5.70 -5.25
CA LYS A 109 9.59 -6.65 -4.49
C LYS A 109 9.77 -6.46 -3.00
N THR A 110 10.99 -6.32 -2.53
CA THR A 110 11.30 -6.07 -1.12
C THR A 110 10.68 -4.76 -0.64
N ARG A 111 10.77 -3.70 -1.42
CA ARG A 111 10.18 -2.40 -1.09
C ARG A 111 8.66 -2.49 -0.96
N TYR A 112 7.98 -3.17 -1.88
CA TYR A 112 6.53 -3.38 -1.80
C TYR A 112 6.15 -4.19 -0.57
N ASN A 113 6.92 -5.23 -0.25
CA ASN A 113 6.67 -6.04 0.94
C ASN A 113 6.81 -5.21 2.22
N LEU A 114 7.79 -4.30 2.29
CA LEU A 114 7.96 -3.39 3.41
C LEU A 114 6.80 -2.41 3.53
N PHE A 115 6.32 -1.87 2.42
CA PHE A 115 5.14 -0.98 2.42
C PHE A 115 3.89 -1.71 2.88
N MET A 116 3.65 -2.93 2.40
CA MET A 116 2.54 -3.76 2.84
C MET A 116 2.63 -4.08 4.33
N LEU A 117 3.83 -4.37 4.83
CA LEU A 117 4.07 -4.62 6.24
C LEU A 117 3.75 -3.38 7.08
N ALA A 118 4.20 -2.19 6.67
CA ALA A 118 3.94 -0.95 7.37
C ALA A 118 2.42 -0.66 7.45
N VAL A 119 1.70 -0.81 6.36
CA VAL A 119 0.25 -0.63 6.32
C VAL A 119 -0.44 -1.64 7.23
N LEU A 120 -0.04 -2.91 7.15
CA LEU A 120 -0.61 -3.98 7.97
C LEU A 120 -0.37 -3.71 9.47
N CYS A 121 0.85 -3.33 9.85
CA CYS A 121 1.18 -3.06 11.26
C CYS A 121 0.38 -1.88 11.81
N THR A 122 0.29 -0.77 11.07
CA THR A 122 -0.50 0.39 11.49
C THR A 122 -1.98 0.05 11.58
N GLY A 123 -2.48 -0.76 10.66
CA GLY A 123 -3.87 -1.25 10.68
C GLY A 123 -4.17 -2.13 11.88
N LEU A 124 -3.28 -3.07 12.20
CA LEU A 124 -3.43 -3.94 13.37
C LEU A 124 -3.43 -3.14 14.67
N VAL A 125 -2.54 -2.16 14.80
CA VAL A 125 -2.53 -1.27 15.97
C VAL A 125 -3.84 -0.49 16.07
N ALA A 126 -4.34 0.03 14.96
CA ALA A 126 -5.60 0.78 14.92
C ALA A 126 -6.81 -0.09 15.31
N ILE A 127 -6.75 -1.40 15.06
CA ILE A 127 -7.80 -2.33 15.45
C ILE A 127 -7.68 -2.74 16.92
N ILE A 128 -6.47 -3.04 17.38
CA ILE A 128 -6.23 -3.65 18.70
C ILE A 128 -6.33 -2.62 19.83
N ILE A 129 -5.76 -1.44 19.68
CA ILE A 129 -5.66 -0.43 20.75
C ILE A 129 -7.03 -0.04 21.34
N PRO A 130 -8.08 0.20 20.55
CA PRO A 130 -9.41 0.53 21.11
C PRO A 130 -9.95 -0.56 22.05
N PHE A 131 -9.69 -1.83 21.78
CA PHE A 131 -10.10 -2.94 22.66
C PHE A 131 -9.32 -2.98 23.96
N ILE A 132 -8.04 -2.57 23.93
CA ILE A 132 -7.21 -2.51 25.14
C ILE A 132 -7.63 -1.36 26.05
N ILE A 133 -7.94 -0.20 25.45
CA ILE A 133 -8.35 1.01 26.19
C ILE A 133 -9.74 0.84 26.80
N ARG A 134 -10.64 0.11 26.14
CA ARG A 134 -11.98 -0.17 26.62
C ARG A 134 -11.95 -0.98 27.92
#